data_0d6d70cad435ff05469fe16ca0a7a2f5
#
_entry.id   0d6d70cad435ff05469fe16ca0a7a2f5
#
_cell.length_a   1.000
_cell.length_b   1.000
_cell.length_c   1.000
_cell.angle_alpha   90.00
_cell.angle_beta   90.00
_cell.angle_gamma   90.00
#
_symmetry.space_group_name_H-M   'P 1'
#
loop_
_entity.id
_entity.type
_entity.pdbx_description
1 polymer ?
#
loop_
_entity_poly.entity_id
_entity_poly.type
_entity_poly.pdbx_seq_one_letter_code
_entity_poly.pdbx_strand_id
1 'polypeptide(L)'
;MAEPKERALHILVVDDDPRIRQMLTRYFEQEGYRVSAAADGAAMRAQLNGKPVDVILLDIVMPGEDGLTIAREIRASSDVAIIMLTGRDEVLDRVVGLEVGADDYIAKPFHLREVLARVKSVARRRKAAPERVVRSEEKAEDLIRFDGWLLDTARRRLVSPSGEDVALTSGEFDLLAELAKHPGRVFSRETLMEQTRGHGLRAFDRTIDAQIARLRKKIERDPKSPTIVKSIRAVGYVFTAKVDR
;
A
#
# COMPACT_ATOMS: atom_id res chain seq x y z
N MET A 1 -22.91 -25.90 12.45
CA MET A 1 -21.58 -25.27 12.71
C MET A 1 -21.70 -23.83 12.21
N ALA A 2 -21.58 -22.85 13.11
CA ALA A 2 -21.65 -21.45 12.73
C ALA A 2 -20.37 -21.10 11.96
N GLU A 3 -20.50 -20.51 10.78
CA GLU A 3 -19.38 -19.92 10.03
C GLU A 3 -18.66 -18.92 10.94
N PRO A 4 -17.32 -18.87 10.92
CA PRO A 4 -16.58 -17.86 11.69
C PRO A 4 -16.98 -16.50 11.14
N LYS A 5 -17.62 -15.66 11.95
CA LYS A 5 -17.92 -14.26 11.63
C LYS A 5 -16.61 -13.60 11.23
N GLU A 6 -16.48 -13.23 9.97
CA GLU A 6 -15.35 -12.49 9.43
C GLU A 6 -15.15 -11.24 10.30
N ARG A 7 -13.95 -11.10 10.87
CA ARG A 7 -13.62 -9.98 11.75
C ARG A 7 -13.80 -8.69 10.97
N ALA A 8 -14.65 -7.78 11.46
CA ALA A 8 -14.79 -6.45 10.90
C ALA A 8 -13.43 -5.73 10.86
N LEU A 9 -13.07 -5.18 9.70
CA LEU A 9 -11.85 -4.38 9.54
C LEU A 9 -11.83 -3.21 10.52
N HIS A 10 -10.65 -2.94 11.09
CA HIS A 10 -10.43 -1.87 12.02
C HIS A 10 -9.72 -0.69 11.34
N ILE A 11 -10.38 0.46 11.31
CA ILE A 11 -9.88 1.72 10.74
C ILE A 11 -9.50 2.64 11.89
N LEU A 12 -8.29 3.21 11.83
CA LEU A 12 -7.86 4.27 12.73
C LEU A 12 -7.85 5.60 11.97
N VAL A 13 -8.65 6.56 12.44
CA VAL A 13 -8.72 7.92 11.90
C VAL A 13 -7.84 8.83 12.74
N VAL A 14 -6.84 9.46 12.11
CA VAL A 14 -5.90 10.38 12.75
C VAL A 14 -5.97 11.73 12.03
N ASP A 15 -6.55 12.71 12.67
CA ASP A 15 -6.79 14.05 12.13
C ASP A 15 -6.98 15.01 13.30
N ASP A 16 -6.47 16.23 13.28
CA ASP A 16 -6.62 17.19 14.38
C ASP A 16 -8.01 17.86 14.40
N ASP A 17 -8.73 17.90 13.26
CA ASP A 17 -10.11 18.44 13.20
C ASP A 17 -11.12 17.43 13.79
N PRO A 18 -11.76 17.74 14.93
CA PRO A 18 -12.74 16.86 15.54
C PRO A 18 -13.97 16.59 14.67
N ARG A 19 -14.31 17.50 13.74
CA ARG A 19 -15.44 17.35 12.83
C ARG A 19 -15.13 16.27 11.78
N ILE A 20 -13.90 16.27 11.25
CA ILE A 20 -13.44 15.25 10.29
C ILE A 20 -13.39 13.90 10.98
N ARG A 21 -12.79 13.80 12.18
CA ARG A 21 -12.78 12.55 12.94
C ARG A 21 -14.19 12.01 13.20
N GLN A 22 -15.11 12.85 13.66
CA GLN A 22 -16.48 12.44 13.95
C GLN A 22 -17.23 12.02 12.69
N MET A 23 -17.07 12.76 11.60
CA MET A 23 -17.71 12.45 10.31
C MET A 23 -17.24 11.10 9.77
N LEU A 24 -15.92 10.85 9.72
CA LEU A 24 -15.36 9.60 9.25
C LEU A 24 -15.73 8.43 10.16
N THR A 25 -15.66 8.62 11.49
CA THR A 25 -16.03 7.58 12.46
C THR A 25 -17.46 7.13 12.23
N ARG A 26 -18.42 8.05 12.24
CA ARG A 26 -19.85 7.73 12.03
C ARG A 26 -20.10 7.02 10.71
N TYR A 27 -19.48 7.51 9.65
CA TYR A 27 -19.68 6.95 8.33
C TYR A 27 -19.16 5.50 8.24
N PHE A 28 -17.96 5.24 8.72
CA PHE A 28 -17.38 3.90 8.67
C PHE A 28 -18.04 2.92 9.63
N GLU A 29 -18.51 3.36 10.79
CA GLU A 29 -19.33 2.54 11.70
C GLU A 29 -20.66 2.13 11.05
N GLN A 30 -21.32 3.05 10.32
CA GLN A 30 -22.53 2.74 9.53
C GLN A 30 -22.27 1.74 8.41
N GLU A 31 -21.08 1.76 7.83
CA GLU A 31 -20.63 0.79 6.83
C GLU A 31 -20.14 -0.56 7.43
N GLY A 32 -20.23 -0.73 8.76
CA GLY A 32 -19.93 -1.98 9.46
C GLY A 32 -18.45 -2.18 9.82
N TYR A 33 -17.62 -1.13 9.77
CA TYR A 33 -16.23 -1.16 10.21
C TYR A 33 -16.11 -0.90 11.71
N ARG A 34 -15.04 -1.44 12.32
CA ARG A 34 -14.58 -0.97 13.63
C ARG A 34 -13.78 0.31 13.42
N VAL A 35 -14.01 1.33 14.22
CA VAL A 35 -13.31 2.60 14.11
C VAL A 35 -12.70 3.00 15.43
N SER A 36 -11.47 3.49 15.41
CA SER A 36 -10.84 4.26 16.47
C SER A 36 -10.43 5.62 15.92
N ALA A 37 -10.32 6.62 16.77
CA ALA A 37 -9.94 7.96 16.39
C ALA A 37 -8.84 8.50 17.31
N ALA A 38 -7.92 9.28 16.76
CA ALA A 38 -6.84 9.96 17.45
C ALA A 38 -6.73 11.41 16.95
N ALA A 39 -6.40 12.33 17.83
CA ALA A 39 -6.26 13.75 17.49
C ALA A 39 -4.83 14.14 17.09
N ASP A 40 -3.86 13.27 17.40
CA ASP A 40 -2.43 13.51 17.22
C ASP A 40 -1.65 12.18 17.18
N GLY A 41 -0.35 12.27 16.95
CA GLY A 41 0.56 11.12 16.90
C GLY A 41 0.67 10.36 18.22
N ALA A 42 0.60 11.04 19.37
CA ALA A 42 0.69 10.39 20.68
C ALA A 42 -0.55 9.54 20.96
N ALA A 43 -1.74 10.08 20.73
CA ALA A 43 -3.00 9.35 20.84
C ALA A 43 -3.06 8.19 19.84
N MET A 44 -2.55 8.38 18.63
CA MET A 44 -2.43 7.32 17.62
C MET A 44 -1.55 6.15 18.10
N ARG A 45 -0.35 6.43 18.62
CA ARG A 45 0.56 5.39 19.14
C ARG A 45 -0.08 4.59 20.28
N ALA A 46 -0.82 5.27 21.16
CA ALA A 46 -1.56 4.60 22.22
C ALA A 46 -2.63 3.64 21.67
N GLN A 47 -3.30 3.98 20.58
CA GLN A 47 -4.27 3.12 19.92
C GLN A 47 -3.62 1.91 19.24
N LEU A 48 -2.44 2.09 18.63
CA LEU A 48 -1.71 1.01 17.96
C LEU A 48 -1.17 -0.04 18.94
N ASN A 49 -0.79 0.37 20.16
CA ASN A 49 -0.30 -0.56 21.18
C ASN A 49 -1.39 -1.48 21.76
N GLY A 50 -2.66 -1.16 21.58
CA GLY A 50 -3.76 -1.89 22.24
C GLY A 50 -4.53 -2.85 21.35
N LYS A 51 -4.58 -2.61 20.03
CA LYS A 51 -5.45 -3.37 19.10
C LYS A 51 -4.87 -3.39 17.71
N PRO A 52 -4.95 -4.53 16.98
CA PRO A 52 -4.54 -4.57 15.59
C PRO A 52 -5.43 -3.64 14.75
N VAL A 53 -4.79 -2.74 14.01
CA VAL A 53 -5.40 -1.80 13.06
C VAL A 53 -5.11 -2.30 11.65
N ASP A 54 -6.12 -2.28 10.78
CA ASP A 54 -6.01 -2.74 9.41
C ASP A 54 -5.69 -1.61 8.43
N VAL A 55 -6.26 -0.42 8.66
CA VAL A 55 -6.06 0.78 7.84
C VAL A 55 -5.97 2.01 8.71
N ILE A 56 -5.00 2.89 8.44
CA ILE A 56 -4.88 4.22 9.06
C ILE A 56 -5.24 5.27 8.01
N LEU A 57 -6.21 6.13 8.35
CA LEU A 57 -6.47 7.38 7.64
C LEU A 57 -5.71 8.46 8.40
N LEU A 58 -4.67 9.05 7.80
CA LEU A 58 -3.73 9.92 8.49
C LEU A 58 -3.69 11.31 7.83
N ASP A 59 -4.03 12.33 8.58
CA ASP A 59 -3.82 13.70 8.12
C ASP A 59 -2.32 14.03 8.03
N ILE A 60 -1.96 14.77 7.00
CA ILE A 60 -0.58 15.25 6.82
C ILE A 60 -0.31 16.41 7.76
N VAL A 61 -1.21 17.39 7.81
CA VAL A 61 -1.00 18.64 8.51
C VAL A 61 -1.68 18.58 9.86
N MET A 62 -0.91 18.30 10.90
CA MET A 62 -1.40 18.30 12.29
C MET A 62 -0.49 19.16 13.17
N PRO A 63 -1.06 19.84 14.19
CA PRO A 63 -0.27 20.58 15.15
C PRO A 63 0.72 19.70 15.91
N GLY A 64 1.97 20.12 15.99
CA GLY A 64 3.01 19.49 16.79
C GLY A 64 3.82 18.43 16.06
N GLU A 65 3.20 17.54 15.29
CA GLU A 65 3.90 16.47 14.57
C GLU A 65 3.34 16.29 13.15
N ASP A 66 4.23 16.29 12.16
CA ASP A 66 3.89 16.09 10.76
C ASP A 66 3.46 14.64 10.48
N GLY A 67 2.31 14.46 9.83
CA GLY A 67 1.80 13.15 9.43
C GLY A 67 2.75 12.34 8.56
N LEU A 68 3.63 12.98 7.79
CA LEU A 68 4.66 12.32 7.01
C LEU A 68 5.73 11.67 7.91
N THR A 69 6.11 12.34 8.99
CA THR A 69 7.04 11.80 9.99
C THR A 69 6.42 10.60 10.69
N ILE A 70 5.15 10.70 11.10
CA ILE A 70 4.38 9.60 11.67
C ILE A 70 4.31 8.41 10.71
N ALA A 71 4.02 8.65 9.44
CA ALA A 71 3.94 7.58 8.44
C ALA A 71 5.29 6.84 8.25
N ARG A 72 6.43 7.56 8.28
CA ARG A 72 7.78 6.94 8.26
C ARG A 72 8.01 6.04 9.45
N GLU A 73 7.68 6.53 10.64
CA GLU A 73 7.83 5.80 11.90
C GLU A 73 7.00 4.50 11.89
N ILE A 74 5.72 4.60 11.50
CA ILE A 74 4.86 3.42 11.38
C ILE A 74 5.45 2.43 10.38
N ARG A 75 5.90 2.91 9.23
CA ARG A 75 6.40 2.05 8.16
C ARG A 75 7.73 1.37 8.51
N ALA A 76 8.52 1.93 9.42
CA ALA A 76 9.74 1.29 9.93
C ALA A 76 9.45 0.03 10.77
N SER A 77 8.27 -0.08 11.37
CA SER A 77 7.90 -1.13 12.32
C SER A 77 6.64 -1.92 11.95
N SER A 78 5.88 -1.50 10.94
CA SER A 78 4.60 -2.11 10.59
C SER A 78 4.26 -1.96 9.11
N ASP A 79 3.60 -2.99 8.57
CA ASP A 79 3.03 -2.97 7.22
C ASP A 79 1.58 -2.49 7.19
N VAL A 80 1.03 -1.94 8.30
CA VAL A 80 -0.35 -1.44 8.34
C VAL A 80 -0.63 -0.53 7.15
N ALA A 81 -1.82 -0.64 6.54
CA ALA A 81 -2.17 0.21 5.42
C ALA A 81 -2.32 1.66 5.85
N ILE A 82 -1.69 2.59 5.13
CA ILE A 82 -1.74 4.02 5.41
C ILE A 82 -2.33 4.74 4.19
N ILE A 83 -3.44 5.45 4.39
CA ILE A 83 -4.03 6.38 3.43
C ILE A 83 -3.86 7.78 3.98
N MET A 84 -3.10 8.62 3.28
CA MET A 84 -2.87 10.01 3.70
C MET A 84 -4.05 10.88 3.31
N LEU A 85 -4.47 11.76 4.23
CA LEU A 85 -5.42 12.85 3.97
C LEU A 85 -4.63 14.14 3.80
N THR A 86 -4.82 14.89 2.71
CA THR A 86 -3.97 16.05 2.37
C THR A 86 -4.78 17.24 1.91
N GLY A 87 -4.31 18.47 2.20
CA GLY A 87 -4.87 19.71 1.65
C GLY A 87 -4.69 19.84 0.13
N ARG A 88 -5.49 20.70 -0.51
CA ARG A 88 -5.53 20.86 -1.98
C ARG A 88 -4.24 21.42 -2.61
N ASP A 89 -3.48 22.20 -1.86
CA ASP A 89 -2.35 22.98 -2.39
C ASP A 89 -0.96 22.33 -2.20
N GLU A 90 -0.91 21.17 -1.60
CA GLU A 90 0.34 20.51 -1.22
C GLU A 90 0.71 19.39 -2.19
N VAL A 91 0.94 19.75 -3.46
CA VAL A 91 1.44 18.83 -4.49
C VAL A 91 2.77 18.20 -4.06
N LEU A 92 3.60 18.95 -3.33
CA LEU A 92 4.87 18.47 -2.76
C LEU A 92 4.64 17.42 -1.67
N ASP A 93 3.64 17.59 -0.80
CA ASP A 93 3.37 16.65 0.29
C ASP A 93 2.86 15.31 -0.21
N ARG A 94 2.16 15.28 -1.35
CA ARG A 94 1.73 14.04 -1.99
C ARG A 94 2.89 13.20 -2.51
N VAL A 95 3.91 13.85 -3.07
CA VAL A 95 5.14 13.17 -3.53
C VAL A 95 5.92 12.65 -2.34
N VAL A 96 6.10 13.47 -1.32
CA VAL A 96 6.81 13.11 -0.08
C VAL A 96 6.03 12.04 0.70
N GLY A 97 4.70 12.12 0.77
CA GLY A 97 3.85 11.13 1.47
C GLY A 97 3.96 9.72 0.88
N LEU A 98 4.12 9.61 -0.43
CA LEU A 98 4.32 8.33 -1.11
C LEU A 98 5.77 7.84 -1.05
N GLU A 99 6.74 8.75 -0.97
CA GLU A 99 8.15 8.42 -0.65
C GLU A 99 8.29 7.87 0.77
N VAL A 100 7.39 8.25 1.65
CA VAL A 100 7.32 7.81 3.05
C VAL A 100 6.69 6.41 3.21
N GLY A 101 6.05 5.85 2.18
CA GLY A 101 5.49 4.50 2.23
C GLY A 101 3.97 4.44 2.44
N ALA A 102 3.23 5.52 2.24
CA ALA A 102 1.77 5.47 2.20
C ALA A 102 1.27 4.59 1.04
N ASP A 103 0.16 3.89 1.25
CA ASP A 103 -0.47 3.01 0.25
C ASP A 103 -1.37 3.79 -0.71
N ASP A 104 -1.96 4.89 -0.25
CA ASP A 104 -2.79 5.80 -1.05
C ASP A 104 -2.87 7.19 -0.40
N TYR A 105 -3.48 8.15 -1.09
CA TYR A 105 -3.78 9.48 -0.55
C TYR A 105 -5.13 10.00 -1.05
N ILE A 106 -5.72 10.92 -0.29
CA ILE A 106 -7.01 11.55 -0.57
C ILE A 106 -6.89 13.05 -0.31
N ALA A 107 -7.25 13.86 -1.32
CA ALA A 107 -7.24 15.32 -1.15
C ALA A 107 -8.47 15.80 -0.39
N LYS A 108 -8.29 16.69 0.57
CA LYS A 108 -9.36 17.47 1.20
C LYS A 108 -9.73 18.67 0.30
N PRO A 109 -11.03 18.98 0.11
CA PRO A 109 -12.19 18.26 0.62
C PRO A 109 -12.46 16.98 -0.20
N PHE A 110 -12.91 15.92 0.47
CA PHE A 110 -13.18 14.62 -0.12
C PHE A 110 -14.65 14.20 0.03
N HIS A 111 -15.08 13.29 -0.81
CA HIS A 111 -16.37 12.62 -0.66
C HIS A 111 -16.20 11.32 0.17
N LEU A 112 -17.10 11.07 1.13
CA LEU A 112 -17.03 9.87 1.98
C LEU A 112 -17.03 8.56 1.18
N ARG A 113 -17.75 8.51 0.06
CA ARG A 113 -17.75 7.35 -0.86
C ARG A 113 -16.39 7.12 -1.51
N GLU A 114 -15.64 8.17 -1.79
CA GLU A 114 -14.27 8.06 -2.29
C GLU A 114 -13.36 7.44 -1.23
N VAL A 115 -13.43 7.95 0.01
CA VAL A 115 -12.63 7.41 1.13
C VAL A 115 -12.94 5.92 1.33
N LEU A 116 -14.23 5.53 1.31
CA LEU A 116 -14.66 4.14 1.42
C LEU A 116 -14.12 3.27 0.31
N ALA A 117 -14.17 3.74 -0.94
CA ALA A 117 -13.67 2.99 -2.10
C ALA A 117 -12.17 2.72 -1.98
N ARG A 118 -11.38 3.70 -1.51
CA ARG A 118 -9.94 3.57 -1.28
C ARG A 118 -9.63 2.64 -0.12
N VAL A 119 -10.33 2.79 1.01
CA VAL A 119 -10.21 1.87 2.16
C VAL A 119 -10.50 0.43 1.71
N LYS A 120 -11.61 0.20 0.99
CA LYS A 120 -11.93 -1.14 0.45
C LYS A 120 -10.84 -1.66 -0.49
N SER A 121 -10.29 -0.81 -1.35
CA SER A 121 -9.23 -1.18 -2.29
C SER A 121 -7.95 -1.61 -1.56
N VAL A 122 -7.49 -0.80 -0.61
CA VAL A 122 -6.26 -1.08 0.15
C VAL A 122 -6.45 -2.29 1.07
N ALA A 123 -7.59 -2.39 1.77
CA ALA A 123 -7.90 -3.50 2.66
C ALA A 123 -8.04 -4.85 1.91
N ARG A 124 -8.67 -4.86 0.72
CA ARG A 124 -8.78 -6.06 -0.12
C ARG A 124 -7.41 -6.58 -0.55
N ARG A 125 -6.49 -5.69 -0.91
CA ARG A 125 -5.12 -6.03 -1.27
C ARG A 125 -4.39 -6.74 -0.11
N ARG A 126 -4.72 -6.43 1.14
CA ARG A 126 -4.14 -7.07 2.34
C ARG A 126 -4.84 -8.35 2.77
N LYS A 127 -6.16 -8.46 2.63
CA LYS A 127 -6.89 -9.72 2.92
C LYS A 127 -6.51 -10.85 1.96
N ALA A 128 -5.93 -10.55 0.81
CA ALA A 128 -5.33 -11.54 -0.09
C ALA A 128 -4.00 -12.12 0.46
N ALA A 129 -3.46 -11.63 1.57
CA ALA A 129 -2.40 -12.28 2.33
C ALA A 129 -3.04 -13.32 3.29
N PRO A 130 -2.53 -14.54 3.40
CA PRO A 130 -3.31 -15.71 3.77
C PRO A 130 -3.58 -15.82 5.27
N GLU A 131 -4.87 -15.90 5.64
CA GLU A 131 -5.26 -16.78 6.75
C GLU A 131 -5.35 -18.20 6.22
N ARG A 132 -4.54 -19.09 6.84
CA ARG A 132 -4.65 -20.56 6.88
C ARG A 132 -5.04 -21.30 5.60
N VAL A 133 -4.05 -22.04 5.14
CA VAL A 133 -4.12 -23.35 4.49
C VAL A 133 -5.51 -24.02 4.56
N VAL A 134 -6.29 -23.84 3.48
CA VAL A 134 -7.11 -24.88 2.94
C VAL A 134 -6.49 -25.20 1.57
N ARG A 135 -6.08 -26.45 1.37
CA ARG A 135 -5.57 -27.00 0.12
C ARG A 135 -6.58 -26.71 -1.00
N SER A 136 -6.42 -25.58 -1.67
CA SER A 136 -6.88 -25.42 -3.04
C SER A 136 -5.65 -25.66 -3.92
N GLU A 137 -5.80 -26.47 -4.92
CA GLU A 137 -4.80 -26.82 -5.91
C GLU A 137 -4.02 -25.57 -6.33
N GLU A 138 -2.72 -25.55 -6.03
CA GLU A 138 -1.82 -24.46 -6.44
C GLU A 138 -1.81 -24.44 -7.95
N LYS A 139 -2.49 -23.49 -8.56
CA LYS A 139 -2.33 -23.25 -9.98
C LYS A 139 -0.92 -22.72 -10.19
N ALA A 140 -0.14 -23.41 -11.00
CA ALA A 140 1.23 -23.01 -11.34
C ALA A 140 1.33 -21.56 -11.86
N GLU A 141 0.20 -20.99 -12.33
CA GLU A 141 0.06 -19.61 -12.82
C GLU A 141 0.19 -18.55 -11.74
N ASP A 142 -0.02 -18.89 -10.44
CA ASP A 142 0.05 -17.95 -9.32
C ASP A 142 1.46 -17.80 -8.74
N LEU A 143 2.41 -18.64 -9.16
CA LEU A 143 3.80 -18.64 -8.70
C LEU A 143 4.73 -18.17 -9.80
N ILE A 144 5.40 -17.05 -9.57
CA ILE A 144 6.40 -16.48 -10.47
C ILE A 144 7.78 -16.61 -9.81
N ARG A 145 8.71 -17.31 -10.47
CA ARG A 145 10.09 -17.45 -10.01
C ARG A 145 11.01 -16.62 -10.89
N PHE A 146 11.90 -15.84 -10.28
CA PHE A 146 12.88 -15.04 -10.99
C PHE A 146 14.15 -14.84 -10.14
N ASP A 147 15.32 -15.04 -10.71
CA ASP A 147 16.62 -14.83 -10.04
C ASP A 147 16.70 -15.39 -8.60
N GLY A 148 16.05 -16.54 -8.35
CA GLY A 148 15.97 -17.18 -7.04
C GLY A 148 14.85 -16.62 -6.12
N TRP A 149 14.16 -15.56 -6.50
CA TRP A 149 12.97 -15.06 -5.84
C TRP A 149 11.74 -15.90 -6.14
N LEU A 150 10.81 -15.98 -5.20
CA LEU A 150 9.49 -16.59 -5.38
C LEU A 150 8.41 -15.57 -5.05
N LEU A 151 7.66 -15.17 -6.07
CA LEU A 151 6.49 -14.30 -5.92
C LEU A 151 5.22 -15.16 -6.01
N ASP A 152 4.50 -15.27 -4.90
CA ASP A 152 3.18 -15.89 -4.82
C ASP A 152 2.11 -14.80 -4.96
N THR A 153 1.49 -14.75 -6.14
CA THR A 153 0.49 -13.70 -6.45
C THR A 153 -0.85 -13.94 -5.76
N ALA A 154 -1.19 -15.21 -5.49
CA ALA A 154 -2.41 -15.57 -4.78
C ALA A 154 -2.32 -15.23 -3.29
N ARG A 155 -1.16 -15.52 -2.66
CA ARG A 155 -0.92 -15.23 -1.25
C ARG A 155 -0.31 -13.85 -0.99
N ARG A 156 -0.02 -13.09 -2.04
CA ARG A 156 0.65 -11.77 -1.98
C ARG A 156 1.96 -11.81 -1.17
N ARG A 157 2.76 -12.82 -1.42
CA ARG A 157 3.99 -13.10 -0.68
C ARG A 157 5.19 -13.04 -1.61
N LEU A 158 6.29 -12.44 -1.13
CA LEU A 158 7.58 -12.46 -1.79
C LEU A 158 8.59 -13.16 -0.90
N VAL A 159 9.22 -14.22 -1.42
CA VAL A 159 10.27 -14.95 -0.73
C VAL A 159 11.60 -14.68 -1.40
N SER A 160 12.61 -14.33 -0.62
CA SER A 160 13.96 -14.06 -1.09
C SER A 160 14.70 -15.33 -1.52
N PRO A 161 15.82 -15.23 -2.23
CA PRO A 161 16.68 -16.38 -2.53
C PRO A 161 17.23 -17.10 -1.29
N SER A 162 17.27 -16.43 -0.11
CA SER A 162 17.63 -17.05 1.18
C SER A 162 16.47 -17.79 1.85
N GLY A 163 15.26 -17.75 1.27
CA GLY A 163 14.06 -18.38 1.83
C GLY A 163 13.31 -17.53 2.86
N GLU A 164 13.67 -16.25 3.01
CA GLU A 164 13.04 -15.33 3.95
C GLU A 164 11.88 -14.58 3.31
N ASP A 165 10.82 -14.32 4.09
CA ASP A 165 9.74 -13.45 3.67
C ASP A 165 10.18 -11.99 3.60
N VAL A 166 9.92 -11.35 2.46
CA VAL A 166 10.20 -9.93 2.27
C VAL A 166 8.89 -9.16 2.28
N ALA A 167 8.72 -8.34 3.30
CA ALA A 167 7.54 -7.50 3.46
C ALA A 167 7.49 -6.42 2.37
N LEU A 168 6.41 -6.42 1.57
CA LEU A 168 6.11 -5.40 0.59
C LEU A 168 4.83 -4.66 0.99
N THR A 169 4.80 -3.34 0.79
CA THR A 169 3.53 -2.62 0.84
C THR A 169 2.62 -3.09 -0.29
N SER A 170 1.31 -2.84 -0.17
CA SER A 170 0.36 -3.25 -1.21
C SER A 170 0.73 -2.70 -2.59
N GLY A 171 1.16 -1.43 -2.66
CA GLY A 171 1.57 -0.81 -3.93
C GLY A 171 2.86 -1.39 -4.51
N GLU A 172 3.85 -1.71 -3.67
CA GLU A 172 5.10 -2.36 -4.11
C GLU A 172 4.82 -3.77 -4.62
N PHE A 173 3.93 -4.51 -3.95
CA PHE A 173 3.54 -5.85 -4.39
C PHE A 173 2.81 -5.83 -5.72
N ASP A 174 1.79 -4.97 -5.87
CA ASP A 174 1.00 -4.86 -7.11
C ASP A 174 1.89 -4.46 -8.29
N LEU A 175 2.83 -3.55 -8.05
CA LEU A 175 3.78 -3.10 -9.05
C LEU A 175 4.74 -4.23 -9.48
N LEU A 176 5.29 -4.98 -8.51
CA LEU A 176 6.14 -6.13 -8.80
C LEU A 176 5.37 -7.22 -9.54
N ALA A 177 4.15 -7.53 -9.09
CA ALA A 177 3.32 -8.56 -9.71
C ALA A 177 2.97 -8.23 -11.16
N GLU A 178 2.58 -6.97 -11.44
CA GLU A 178 2.27 -6.54 -12.80
C GLU A 178 3.49 -6.60 -13.72
N LEU A 179 4.63 -6.13 -13.25
CA LEU A 179 5.87 -6.15 -14.00
C LEU A 179 6.37 -7.59 -14.25
N ALA A 180 6.31 -8.46 -13.24
CA ALA A 180 6.78 -9.84 -13.34
C ALA A 180 5.87 -10.76 -14.17
N LYS A 181 4.58 -10.46 -14.27
CA LYS A 181 3.64 -11.13 -15.18
C LYS A 181 3.99 -10.91 -16.65
N HIS A 182 4.64 -9.81 -16.96
CA HIS A 182 4.95 -9.41 -18.34
C HIS A 182 6.44 -9.09 -18.52
N PRO A 183 7.34 -10.08 -18.35
CA PRO A 183 8.78 -9.86 -18.47
C PRO A 183 9.13 -9.38 -19.88
N GLY A 184 10.05 -8.41 -19.96
CA GLY A 184 10.48 -7.79 -21.22
C GLY A 184 9.53 -6.73 -21.78
N ARG A 185 8.30 -6.62 -21.27
CA ARG A 185 7.37 -5.56 -21.68
C ARG A 185 7.73 -4.24 -21.00
N VAL A 186 7.82 -3.18 -21.78
CA VAL A 186 7.99 -1.82 -21.25
C VAL A 186 6.62 -1.25 -20.90
N PHE A 187 6.49 -0.78 -19.67
CA PHE A 187 5.29 -0.11 -19.18
C PHE A 187 5.56 1.38 -19.00
N SER A 188 4.66 2.22 -19.48
CA SER A 188 4.69 3.63 -19.12
C SER A 188 4.30 3.83 -17.65
N ARG A 189 4.65 5.00 -17.09
CA ARG A 189 4.26 5.34 -15.71
C ARG A 189 2.75 5.40 -15.54
N GLU A 190 2.05 5.95 -16.53
CA GLU A 190 0.59 6.03 -16.56
C GLU A 190 -0.03 4.64 -16.56
N THR A 191 0.48 3.74 -17.41
CA THR A 191 -0.03 2.36 -17.49
C THR A 191 0.17 1.62 -16.17
N LEU A 192 1.34 1.73 -15.54
CA LEU A 192 1.59 1.12 -14.24
C LEU A 192 0.67 1.71 -13.17
N MET A 193 0.42 3.02 -13.21
CA MET A 193 -0.48 3.67 -12.27
C MET A 193 -1.92 3.19 -12.47
N GLU A 194 -2.40 3.07 -13.69
CA GLU A 194 -3.75 2.58 -13.98
C GLU A 194 -3.94 1.13 -13.54
N GLN A 195 -2.97 0.26 -13.82
CA GLN A 195 -3.05 -1.16 -13.51
C GLN A 195 -2.90 -1.47 -12.01
N THR A 196 -2.11 -0.69 -11.29
CA THR A 196 -1.89 -0.91 -9.85
C THR A 196 -2.88 -0.20 -8.95
N ARG A 197 -3.59 0.84 -9.41
CA ARG A 197 -4.46 1.68 -8.56
C ARG A 197 -5.94 1.68 -8.91
N GLY A 198 -6.36 1.07 -10.00
CA GLY A 198 -7.75 1.13 -10.45
C GLY A 198 -8.14 2.52 -10.96
N HIS A 199 -9.13 2.59 -11.83
CA HIS A 199 -9.55 3.76 -12.60
C HIS A 199 -9.82 5.00 -11.73
N GLY A 200 -9.09 6.08 -11.93
CA GLY A 200 -9.57 7.37 -11.44
C GLY A 200 -8.61 8.50 -11.09
N LEU A 201 -7.30 8.48 -11.41
CA LEU A 201 -6.47 9.65 -11.13
C LEU A 201 -5.40 9.91 -12.19
N ARG A 202 -5.64 10.95 -12.99
CA ARG A 202 -4.69 11.60 -13.93
C ARG A 202 -3.64 12.48 -13.23
N ALA A 203 -3.17 12.11 -12.04
CA ALA A 203 -2.20 12.95 -11.35
C ALA A 203 -1.06 12.12 -10.77
N PHE A 204 0.12 12.33 -11.31
CA PHE A 204 1.46 12.14 -10.77
C PHE A 204 2.24 10.88 -11.16
N ASP A 205 2.98 10.98 -12.25
CA ASP A 205 4.09 10.11 -12.69
C ASP A 205 5.13 9.80 -11.61
N ARG A 206 5.35 10.72 -10.66
CA ARG A 206 6.38 10.61 -9.61
C ARG A 206 6.09 9.55 -8.54
N THR A 207 4.85 9.13 -8.38
CA THR A 207 4.49 8.11 -7.38
C THR A 207 4.99 6.72 -7.76
N ILE A 208 5.00 6.39 -9.05
CA ILE A 208 5.57 5.14 -9.55
C ILE A 208 7.08 5.12 -9.35
N ASP A 209 7.78 6.23 -9.64
CA ASP A 209 9.23 6.33 -9.47
C ASP A 209 9.65 6.08 -8.01
N ALA A 210 8.91 6.64 -7.04
CA ALA A 210 9.16 6.42 -5.62
C ALA A 210 8.90 4.97 -5.19
N GLN A 211 7.83 4.35 -5.69
CA GLN A 211 7.53 2.94 -5.42
C GLN A 211 8.59 2.01 -6.02
N ILE A 212 9.01 2.25 -7.26
CA ILE A 212 10.12 1.53 -7.90
C ILE A 212 11.41 1.68 -7.09
N ALA A 213 11.73 2.88 -6.63
CA ALA A 213 12.93 3.10 -5.84
C ALA A 213 12.92 2.31 -4.52
N ARG A 214 11.77 2.22 -3.84
CA ARG A 214 11.61 1.38 -2.62
C ARG A 214 11.65 -0.11 -2.93
N LEU A 215 10.92 -0.53 -3.97
CA LEU A 215 10.92 -1.92 -4.42
C LEU A 215 12.35 -2.38 -4.73
N ARG A 216 13.12 -1.59 -5.49
CA ARG A 216 14.53 -1.89 -5.80
C ARG A 216 15.39 -2.07 -4.54
N LYS A 217 15.19 -1.27 -3.48
CA LYS A 217 15.90 -1.44 -2.21
C LYS A 217 15.65 -2.81 -1.56
N LYS A 218 14.54 -3.46 -1.88
CA LYS A 218 14.15 -4.74 -1.31
C LYS A 218 14.55 -5.95 -2.18
N ILE A 219 14.56 -5.78 -3.52
CA ILE A 219 14.75 -6.90 -4.44
C ILE A 219 16.06 -6.86 -5.25
N GLU A 220 16.70 -5.70 -5.39
CA GLU A 220 17.95 -5.57 -6.15
C GLU A 220 19.17 -5.73 -5.23
N ARG A 221 20.25 -6.31 -5.75
CA ARG A 221 21.54 -6.36 -5.06
C ARG A 221 22.14 -4.95 -4.89
N ASP A 222 22.04 -4.15 -5.94
CA ASP A 222 22.40 -2.73 -5.94
C ASP A 222 21.27 -1.90 -6.53
N PRO A 223 20.51 -1.15 -5.69
CA PRO A 223 19.40 -0.30 -6.16
C PRO A 223 19.81 0.79 -7.16
N LYS A 224 21.12 1.17 -7.18
CA LYS A 224 21.65 2.17 -8.13
C LYS A 224 21.97 1.58 -9.49
N SER A 225 22.22 0.26 -9.56
CA SER A 225 22.50 -0.49 -10.78
C SER A 225 21.50 -1.65 -10.94
N PRO A 226 20.18 -1.36 -11.10
CA PRO A 226 19.13 -2.36 -11.05
C PRO A 226 19.23 -3.34 -12.23
N THR A 227 19.03 -4.62 -11.93
CA THR A 227 19.05 -5.72 -12.90
C THR A 227 17.69 -6.38 -13.09
N ILE A 228 16.81 -6.30 -12.10
CA ILE A 228 15.46 -6.90 -12.13
C ILE A 228 14.46 -5.94 -12.73
N VAL A 229 14.40 -4.69 -12.23
CA VAL A 229 13.48 -3.66 -12.72
C VAL A 229 14.29 -2.48 -13.28
N LYS A 230 14.41 -2.41 -14.61
CA LYS A 230 15.16 -1.34 -15.29
C LYS A 230 14.30 -0.18 -15.70
N SER A 231 14.89 1.02 -15.68
CA SER A 231 14.28 2.24 -16.23
C SER A 231 14.59 2.35 -17.71
N ILE A 232 13.57 2.67 -18.50
CA ILE A 232 13.71 3.09 -19.90
C ILE A 232 13.51 4.60 -19.95
N ARG A 233 14.58 5.33 -20.28
CA ARG A 233 14.59 6.81 -20.25
C ARG A 233 13.42 7.36 -21.07
N ALA A 234 12.70 8.31 -20.50
CA ALA A 234 11.52 8.99 -21.08
C ALA A 234 10.33 8.07 -21.40
N VAL A 235 10.38 6.76 -21.11
CA VAL A 235 9.29 5.81 -21.39
C VAL A 235 8.67 5.27 -20.09
N GLY A 236 9.48 4.60 -19.25
CA GLY A 236 8.95 3.97 -18.04
C GLY A 236 9.84 2.87 -17.50
N TYR A 237 9.26 1.69 -17.23
CA TYR A 237 9.95 0.58 -16.56
C TYR A 237 9.73 -0.75 -17.26
N VAL A 238 10.69 -1.65 -17.12
CA VAL A 238 10.67 -3.00 -17.68
C VAL A 238 11.22 -4.00 -16.65
N PHE A 239 10.59 -5.15 -16.55
CA PHE A 239 11.09 -6.29 -15.80
C PHE A 239 12.04 -7.10 -16.67
N THR A 240 13.29 -7.23 -16.25
CA THR A 240 14.35 -7.84 -17.07
C THR A 240 14.90 -9.14 -16.49
N ALA A 241 14.50 -9.52 -15.27
CA ALA A 241 14.85 -10.82 -14.72
C ALA A 241 14.20 -11.95 -15.53
N LYS A 242 14.90 -13.08 -15.65
CA LYS A 242 14.37 -14.28 -16.29
C LYS A 242 13.30 -14.90 -15.39
N VAL A 243 12.11 -15.09 -15.94
CA VAL A 243 11.00 -15.74 -15.24
C VAL A 243 10.96 -17.21 -15.62
N ASP A 244 11.04 -18.08 -14.62
CA ASP A 244 10.78 -19.51 -14.75
C ASP A 244 9.31 -19.77 -14.38
N ARG A 245 8.55 -20.32 -15.30
CA ARG A 245 7.13 -20.68 -15.16
C ARG A 245 6.96 -22.17 -14.94
#